data_2907df5792b62b84ccaf75776285e331
#
_entry.id   2907df5792b62b84ccaf75776285e331
#
_cell.length_a   1.000
_cell.length_b   1.000
_cell.length_c   1.000
_cell.angle_alpha   90.00
_cell.angle_beta   90.00
_cell.angle_gamma   90.00
#
_symmetry.space_group_name_H-M   'P 1'
#
loop_
_entity.id
_entity.type
_entity.pdbx_description
1 polymer ?
#
loop_
_entity_poly.entity_id
_entity_poly.type
_entity_poly.pdbx_seq_one_letter_code
_entity_poly.pdbx_strand_id
1 'polypeptide(L)'
;MAGSTAPAIMKHLDHPQHDREIGHADATRDATRTDDTRIDAVRPLISPALLLDELPLPEASLSVVEGARQQISAVLHGGDDRLLCVVGPCSIHDHGQAMDYARLLKDLRDELQQDLLIVMRVYFEKPRTTVGWKGYINDPHLDGSFRMNEGLRLARQLLLDVTALGLPAGTEFLDLLSPQYISDLIAWGAIGARTTESQSHRQLASGLSCPVGFKNGTDGAIKIAADAVLAARASHAFMGMTKMGLAAIFETRGNDDCHLILRGGKTPNYDAASVEAAALALRAAGLREELMIDFSHANSSKKFERQIEVGRDVAGQIAGGDARIAGVMIESHLQPGRQDLGAGQTKADLLPGVSITDACLGWSQTEPLLRELAAAVRTRRAKRTA
;
A
#
# COMPACT_ATOMS: atom_id res chain seq x y z
N MET A 1 56.25 -1.65 6.01
CA MET A 1 55.90 -1.33 4.62
C MET A 1 54.75 -2.26 4.24
N ALA A 2 53.56 -1.83 4.33
CA ALA A 2 52.41 -2.51 3.79
C ALA A 2 51.37 -1.42 3.45
N GLY A 3 51.19 -1.19 2.17
CA GLY A 3 50.28 -0.18 1.65
C GLY A 3 48.84 -0.64 1.76
N SER A 4 48.02 0.16 2.42
CA SER A 4 46.57 0.08 2.42
C SER A 4 46.03 0.72 1.14
N THR A 5 45.36 -0.04 0.28
CA THR A 5 44.56 0.50 -0.82
C THR A 5 43.12 0.52 -0.39
N ALA A 6 42.56 1.74 -0.19
CA ALA A 6 41.14 1.98 -0.04
C ALA A 6 40.40 1.72 -1.36
N PRO A 7 39.15 1.24 -1.35
CA PRO A 7 38.38 1.02 -2.57
C PRO A 7 37.84 2.33 -3.14
N ALA A 8 37.79 2.37 -4.45
CA ALA A 8 37.50 3.52 -5.29
C ALA A 8 36.09 4.09 -5.07
N ILE A 9 36.10 5.41 -5.01
CA ILE A 9 34.96 6.31 -5.05
C ILE A 9 34.10 6.02 -6.29
N MET A 10 32.83 5.79 -6.02
CA MET A 10 31.76 5.67 -7.02
C MET A 10 31.68 6.99 -7.82
N LYS A 11 32.11 6.95 -9.09
CA LYS A 11 31.93 8.08 -10.01
C LYS A 11 30.44 8.24 -10.30
N HIS A 12 29.94 9.45 -10.07
CA HIS A 12 28.66 9.91 -10.61
C HIS A 12 28.62 9.62 -12.12
N LEU A 13 27.72 8.76 -12.53
CA LEU A 13 27.29 8.64 -13.92
C LEU A 13 26.30 9.78 -14.16
N ASP A 14 26.81 10.92 -14.63
CA ASP A 14 25.98 11.91 -15.31
C ASP A 14 25.46 11.28 -16.60
N HIS A 15 24.27 10.76 -16.56
CA HIS A 15 23.52 10.42 -17.77
C HIS A 15 22.96 11.73 -18.35
N PRO A 16 23.30 12.07 -19.61
CA PRO A 16 22.72 13.24 -20.25
C PRO A 16 21.21 13.08 -20.36
N GLN A 17 20.52 14.16 -20.01
CA GLN A 17 19.08 14.36 -20.18
C GLN A 17 18.66 13.98 -21.62
N HIS A 18 18.04 12.84 -21.78
CA HIS A 18 17.32 12.43 -22.99
C HIS A 18 15.81 12.54 -22.80
N ASP A 19 15.37 13.62 -22.17
CA ASP A 19 14.00 14.13 -22.37
C ASP A 19 14.02 15.07 -23.59
N ARG A 20 14.32 14.53 -24.77
CA ARG A 20 14.02 15.26 -26.00
C ARG A 20 12.51 15.36 -26.09
N GLU A 21 12.00 16.58 -25.92
CA GLU A 21 10.69 16.98 -26.39
C GLU A 21 10.52 16.47 -27.83
N ILE A 22 9.76 15.41 -27.98
CA ILE A 22 9.23 15.04 -29.30
C ILE A 22 8.22 16.13 -29.59
N GLY A 23 8.53 16.94 -30.58
CA GLY A 23 7.97 18.22 -30.95
C GLY A 23 6.50 18.41 -30.65
N HIS A 24 6.19 19.65 -30.24
CA HIS A 24 4.84 20.19 -30.24
C HIS A 24 4.14 19.78 -31.53
N ALA A 25 3.16 18.90 -31.46
CA ALA A 25 2.23 18.71 -32.56
C ALA A 25 1.56 20.05 -32.78
N ASP A 26 1.79 20.59 -33.95
CA ASP A 26 1.25 21.87 -34.44
C ASP A 26 -0.26 21.90 -34.16
N ALA A 27 -0.70 22.85 -33.35
CA ALA A 27 -2.09 22.96 -32.90
C ALA A 27 -3.00 23.55 -34.00
N THR A 28 -2.87 23.09 -35.23
CA THR A 28 -3.92 23.22 -36.22
C THR A 28 -4.99 22.19 -35.87
N ARG A 29 -6.00 22.60 -35.11
CA ARG A 29 -7.21 21.81 -34.85
C ARG A 29 -7.78 21.36 -36.20
N ASP A 30 -7.49 20.13 -36.57
CA ASP A 30 -8.15 19.49 -37.71
C ASP A 30 -9.65 19.39 -37.37
N ALA A 31 -10.49 20.15 -38.08
CA ALA A 31 -11.92 20.22 -37.84
C ALA A 31 -12.65 18.87 -38.04
N THR A 32 -11.95 17.86 -38.54
CA THR A 32 -12.46 16.49 -38.75
C THR A 32 -12.19 15.55 -37.56
N ARG A 33 -11.40 15.97 -36.55
CA ARG A 33 -11.00 15.13 -35.41
C ARG A 33 -12.09 15.11 -34.34
N THR A 34 -12.55 13.92 -33.96
CA THR A 34 -13.60 13.73 -32.96
C THR A 34 -13.05 13.16 -31.63
N ASP A 35 -11.79 12.69 -31.59
CA ASP A 35 -11.08 12.16 -30.44
C ASP A 35 -9.87 13.04 -30.09
N ASP A 36 -9.29 12.82 -28.89
CA ASP A 36 -8.12 13.56 -28.36
C ASP A 36 -8.25 15.09 -28.37
N THR A 37 -9.43 15.64 -28.55
CA THR A 37 -9.66 17.10 -28.69
C THR A 37 -9.37 17.89 -27.42
N ARG A 38 -9.12 17.21 -26.28
CA ARG A 38 -8.81 17.80 -24.96
C ARG A 38 -7.48 17.27 -24.40
N ILE A 39 -6.67 16.63 -25.24
CA ILE A 39 -5.32 16.16 -24.87
C ILE A 39 -4.32 17.14 -25.46
N ASP A 40 -3.59 17.85 -24.60
CA ASP A 40 -2.60 18.84 -25.02
C ASP A 40 -1.28 18.20 -25.43
N ALA A 41 -0.87 17.12 -24.75
CA ALA A 41 0.38 16.40 -25.06
C ALA A 41 0.33 14.94 -24.62
N VAL A 42 1.04 14.08 -25.32
CA VAL A 42 1.30 12.69 -24.96
C VAL A 42 2.81 12.48 -24.84
N ARG A 43 3.26 11.98 -23.68
CA ARG A 43 4.67 11.62 -23.45
C ARG A 43 4.79 10.11 -23.29
N PRO A 44 5.84 9.47 -23.84
CA PRO A 44 6.02 8.04 -23.70
C PRO A 44 6.30 7.65 -22.24
N LEU A 45 5.67 6.58 -21.79
CA LEU A 45 5.97 5.95 -20.50
C LEU A 45 6.98 4.83 -20.77
N ILE A 46 8.00 4.66 -19.91
CA ILE A 46 8.91 3.53 -19.96
C ILE A 46 8.11 2.23 -19.92
N SER A 47 8.50 1.22 -20.72
CA SER A 47 7.84 -0.08 -20.58
C SER A 47 8.21 -0.74 -19.25
N PRO A 48 7.30 -1.50 -18.62
CA PRO A 48 7.63 -2.25 -17.41
C PRO A 48 8.85 -3.17 -17.59
N ALA A 49 8.99 -3.83 -18.75
CA ALA A 49 10.11 -4.72 -19.02
C ALA A 49 11.46 -4.00 -18.92
N LEU A 50 11.58 -2.78 -19.46
CA LEU A 50 12.81 -1.99 -19.38
C LEU A 50 13.09 -1.58 -17.92
N LEU A 51 12.07 -1.16 -17.16
CA LEU A 51 12.27 -0.81 -15.77
C LEU A 51 12.68 -2.02 -14.92
N LEU A 52 12.11 -3.19 -15.18
CA LEU A 52 12.48 -4.43 -14.49
C LEU A 52 13.90 -4.89 -14.84
N ASP A 53 14.37 -4.61 -16.05
CA ASP A 53 15.75 -4.88 -16.49
C ASP A 53 16.74 -3.88 -15.85
N GLU A 54 16.39 -2.59 -15.78
CA GLU A 54 17.18 -1.54 -15.10
C GLU A 54 17.29 -1.81 -13.58
N LEU A 55 16.22 -2.27 -12.95
CA LEU A 55 16.09 -2.51 -11.52
C LEU A 55 15.54 -3.93 -11.26
N PRO A 56 16.34 -4.97 -11.48
CA PRO A 56 15.90 -6.35 -11.35
C PRO A 56 15.57 -6.74 -9.91
N LEU A 57 14.69 -7.72 -9.74
CA LEU A 57 14.35 -8.31 -8.44
C LEU A 57 15.46 -9.26 -7.99
N PRO A 58 16.21 -8.97 -6.89
CA PRO A 58 17.19 -9.87 -6.33
C PRO A 58 16.54 -11.11 -5.70
N GLU A 59 17.23 -12.25 -5.67
CA GLU A 59 16.73 -13.50 -5.06
C GLU A 59 16.37 -13.33 -3.59
N ALA A 60 17.14 -12.57 -2.83
CA ALA A 60 16.84 -12.27 -1.43
C ALA A 60 15.51 -11.51 -1.28
N SER A 61 15.24 -10.51 -2.13
CA SER A 61 13.97 -9.77 -2.12
C SER A 61 12.81 -10.66 -2.58
N LEU A 62 13.01 -11.51 -3.58
CA LEU A 62 12.02 -12.50 -4.01
C LEU A 62 11.59 -13.40 -2.84
N SER A 63 12.55 -13.94 -2.10
CA SER A 63 12.27 -14.80 -0.93
C SER A 63 11.46 -14.07 0.16
N VAL A 64 11.74 -12.78 0.40
CA VAL A 64 10.98 -11.95 1.35
C VAL A 64 9.54 -11.78 0.90
N VAL A 65 9.33 -11.44 -0.37
CA VAL A 65 7.99 -11.20 -0.93
C VAL A 65 7.16 -12.48 -0.98
N GLU A 66 7.70 -13.57 -1.51
CA GLU A 66 7.00 -14.85 -1.61
C GLU A 66 6.69 -15.43 -0.24
N GLY A 67 7.66 -15.43 0.67
CA GLY A 67 7.46 -15.90 2.04
C GLY A 67 6.39 -15.08 2.77
N ALA A 68 6.38 -13.75 2.59
CA ALA A 68 5.37 -12.90 3.21
C ALA A 68 3.97 -13.15 2.61
N ARG A 69 3.84 -13.33 1.29
CA ARG A 69 2.55 -13.66 0.64
C ARG A 69 1.97 -14.97 1.19
N GLN A 70 2.81 -16.01 1.32
CA GLN A 70 2.40 -17.29 1.89
C GLN A 70 1.95 -17.16 3.35
N GLN A 71 2.70 -16.41 4.17
CA GLN A 71 2.36 -16.18 5.57
C GLN A 71 1.07 -15.34 5.71
N ILE A 72 0.89 -14.30 4.90
CA ILE A 72 -0.35 -13.51 4.90
C ILE A 72 -1.55 -14.37 4.50
N SER A 73 -1.41 -15.19 3.45
CA SER A 73 -2.44 -16.15 3.06
C SER A 73 -2.76 -17.11 4.21
N ALA A 74 -1.75 -17.66 4.89
CA ALA A 74 -1.96 -18.53 6.05
C ALA A 74 -2.74 -17.84 7.18
N VAL A 75 -2.45 -16.57 7.48
CA VAL A 75 -3.20 -15.77 8.47
C VAL A 75 -4.66 -15.60 8.04
N LEU A 76 -4.90 -15.21 6.79
CA LEU A 76 -6.23 -15.00 6.24
C LEU A 76 -7.08 -16.28 6.14
N HIS A 77 -6.44 -17.45 6.16
CA HIS A 77 -7.08 -18.75 6.08
C HIS A 77 -7.09 -19.49 7.44
N GLY A 78 -6.68 -18.83 8.52
CA GLY A 78 -6.68 -19.38 9.86
C GLY A 78 -5.59 -20.45 10.13
N GLY A 79 -4.64 -20.61 9.20
CA GLY A 79 -3.50 -21.52 9.35
C GLY A 79 -2.32 -20.95 10.16
N ASP A 80 -2.29 -19.63 10.35
CA ASP A 80 -1.32 -18.90 11.18
C ASP A 80 -2.10 -17.96 12.13
N ASP A 81 -1.83 -18.03 13.40
CA ASP A 81 -2.57 -17.28 14.41
C ASP A 81 -1.94 -15.93 14.78
N ARG A 82 -0.89 -15.52 14.07
CA ARG A 82 -0.34 -14.16 14.19
C ARG A 82 -1.34 -13.11 13.70
N LEU A 83 -1.15 -11.87 14.12
CA LEU A 83 -1.91 -10.73 13.63
C LEU A 83 -1.14 -10.07 12.49
N LEU A 84 -1.75 -9.94 11.32
CA LEU A 84 -1.21 -9.15 10.21
C LEU A 84 -1.25 -7.66 10.56
N CYS A 85 -0.11 -6.97 10.56
CA CYS A 85 -0.01 -5.54 10.84
C CYS A 85 0.56 -4.80 9.61
N VAL A 86 -0.29 -4.09 8.87
CA VAL A 86 0.14 -3.21 7.78
C VAL A 86 0.33 -1.80 8.33
N VAL A 87 1.58 -1.38 8.55
CA VAL A 87 1.91 -0.16 9.28
C VAL A 87 2.96 0.69 8.57
N GLY A 88 2.75 2.00 8.50
CA GLY A 88 3.66 2.96 7.87
C GLY A 88 2.99 4.24 7.40
N PRO A 89 3.73 5.10 6.68
CA PRO A 89 3.26 6.42 6.28
C PRO A 89 1.95 6.39 5.49
N CYS A 90 1.13 7.43 5.65
CA CYS A 90 -0.07 7.61 4.83
C CYS A 90 0.29 7.62 3.35
N SER A 91 1.37 8.31 2.98
CA SER A 91 1.98 8.26 1.65
C SER A 91 3.50 8.44 1.75
N ILE A 92 4.21 7.85 0.79
CA ILE A 92 5.63 8.08 0.59
C ILE A 92 5.82 9.36 -0.22
N HIS A 93 6.70 10.24 0.23
CA HIS A 93 7.12 11.44 -0.50
C HIS A 93 8.63 11.66 -0.46
N ASP A 94 9.33 10.89 0.37
CA ASP A 94 10.78 10.98 0.51
C ASP A 94 11.39 9.60 0.76
N HIS A 95 12.40 9.25 -0.03
CA HIS A 95 13.08 7.95 0.02
C HIS A 95 13.85 7.77 1.34
N GLY A 96 14.62 8.78 1.75
CA GLY A 96 15.45 8.71 2.94
C GLY A 96 14.62 8.51 4.20
N GLN A 97 13.58 9.32 4.38
CA GLN A 97 12.65 9.22 5.51
C GLN A 97 11.90 7.87 5.52
N ALA A 98 11.52 7.34 4.34
CA ALA A 98 10.91 6.03 4.24
C ALA A 98 11.86 4.92 4.68
N MET A 99 13.15 5.01 4.32
CA MET A 99 14.18 4.05 4.75
C MET A 99 14.51 4.17 6.24
N ASP A 100 14.51 5.37 6.81
CA ASP A 100 14.68 5.55 8.25
C ASP A 100 13.53 4.90 9.02
N TYR A 101 12.29 5.08 8.55
CA TYR A 101 11.12 4.40 9.11
C TYR A 101 11.22 2.88 8.94
N ALA A 102 11.65 2.40 7.77
CA ALA A 102 11.80 0.97 7.48
C ALA A 102 12.78 0.28 8.43
N ARG A 103 13.91 0.93 8.77
CA ARG A 103 14.90 0.38 9.73
C ARG A 103 14.30 0.20 11.13
N LEU A 104 13.61 1.21 11.64
CA LEU A 104 12.93 1.13 12.93
C LEU A 104 11.87 0.02 12.95
N LEU A 105 11.08 -0.06 11.87
CA LEU A 105 10.03 -1.07 11.75
C LEU A 105 10.59 -2.49 11.64
N LYS A 106 11.71 -2.65 10.93
CA LYS A 106 12.40 -3.93 10.78
C LYS A 106 12.89 -4.46 12.13
N ASP A 107 13.50 -3.61 12.95
CA ASP A 107 14.00 -4.03 14.26
C ASP A 107 12.84 -4.49 15.16
N LEU A 108 11.74 -3.74 15.18
CA LEU A 108 10.54 -4.11 15.94
C LEU A 108 9.85 -5.37 15.37
N ARG A 109 9.83 -5.53 14.04
CA ARG A 109 9.32 -6.74 13.38
C ARG A 109 10.09 -7.99 13.84
N ASP A 110 11.41 -7.94 13.87
CA ASP A 110 12.23 -9.07 14.26
C ASP A 110 12.00 -9.47 15.72
N GLU A 111 11.74 -8.48 16.57
CA GLU A 111 11.39 -8.74 17.98
C GLU A 111 10.00 -9.37 18.14
N LEU A 112 9.00 -8.88 17.38
CA LEU A 112 7.60 -9.26 17.54
C LEU A 112 7.12 -10.35 16.57
N GLN A 113 7.99 -10.94 15.76
CA GLN A 113 7.65 -11.85 14.66
C GLN A 113 6.89 -13.12 15.10
N GLN A 114 6.96 -13.50 16.38
CA GLN A 114 6.21 -14.64 16.90
C GLN A 114 4.71 -14.34 17.04
N ASP A 115 4.35 -13.08 17.20
CA ASP A 115 2.99 -12.64 17.49
C ASP A 115 2.38 -11.83 16.35
N LEU A 116 3.21 -11.02 15.66
CA LEU A 116 2.80 -10.13 14.59
C LEU A 116 3.47 -10.47 13.25
N LEU A 117 2.71 -10.42 12.19
CA LEU A 117 3.20 -10.42 10.82
C LEU A 117 3.22 -8.98 10.32
N ILE A 118 4.35 -8.29 10.48
CA ILE A 118 4.47 -6.88 10.14
C ILE A 118 4.82 -6.70 8.66
N VAL A 119 4.05 -5.88 7.97
CA VAL A 119 4.22 -5.45 6.57
C VAL A 119 4.32 -3.92 6.55
N MET A 120 5.37 -3.37 5.93
CA MET A 120 5.50 -1.93 5.80
C MET A 120 4.51 -1.38 4.79
N ARG A 121 3.74 -0.39 5.19
CA ARG A 121 2.85 0.37 4.32
C ARG A 121 3.69 1.33 3.46
N VAL A 122 3.70 1.11 2.14
CA VAL A 122 4.45 1.90 1.14
C VAL A 122 3.49 2.37 0.05
N TYR A 123 2.75 3.44 0.34
CA TYR A 123 1.72 3.97 -0.56
C TYR A 123 2.28 5.09 -1.41
N PHE A 124 2.36 4.86 -2.71
CA PHE A 124 2.92 5.78 -3.69
C PHE A 124 1.90 6.67 -4.37
N GLU A 125 0.63 6.27 -4.36
CA GLU A 125 -0.47 6.91 -5.06
C GLU A 125 -1.55 7.32 -4.06
N LYS A 126 -2.17 8.47 -4.30
CA LYS A 126 -3.20 9.00 -3.39
C LYS A 126 -4.46 9.39 -4.17
N PRO A 127 -5.61 8.78 -3.85
CA PRO A 127 -6.88 9.16 -4.43
C PRO A 127 -7.26 10.56 -3.96
N ARG A 128 -7.62 11.44 -4.91
CA ARG A 128 -8.05 12.79 -4.62
C ARG A 128 -9.51 12.98 -5.02
N THR A 129 -10.30 13.54 -4.10
CA THR A 129 -11.70 13.90 -4.39
C THR A 129 -11.77 15.12 -5.30
N THR A 130 -10.79 16.02 -5.16
CA THR A 130 -10.60 17.21 -6.01
C THR A 130 -9.18 17.18 -6.58
N VAL A 131 -8.59 18.32 -6.88
CA VAL A 131 -7.19 18.45 -7.30
C VAL A 131 -6.24 18.31 -6.09
N GLY A 132 -4.99 17.98 -6.34
CA GLY A 132 -3.95 17.87 -5.32
C GLY A 132 -2.83 16.91 -5.76
N TRP A 133 -1.77 16.82 -4.98
CA TRP A 133 -0.66 15.90 -5.23
C TRP A 133 -1.15 14.45 -5.30
N LYS A 134 -0.89 13.78 -6.42
CA LYS A 134 -1.40 12.44 -6.73
C LYS A 134 -0.53 11.30 -6.20
N GLY A 135 0.65 11.61 -5.68
CA GLY A 135 1.57 10.62 -5.12
C GLY A 135 2.96 10.65 -5.72
N TYR A 136 3.83 9.84 -5.15
CA TYR A 136 5.27 9.81 -5.44
C TYR A 136 5.59 9.32 -6.85
N ILE A 137 4.80 8.39 -7.39
CA ILE A 137 4.94 7.94 -8.79
C ILE A 137 4.57 9.07 -9.74
N ASN A 138 3.50 9.82 -9.46
CA ASN A 138 2.98 10.82 -10.37
C ASN A 138 3.80 12.12 -10.39
N ASP A 139 4.26 12.55 -9.20
CA ASP A 139 4.98 13.82 -9.02
C ASP A 139 5.99 13.68 -7.86
N PRO A 140 7.15 13.06 -8.12
CA PRO A 140 8.13 12.72 -7.07
C PRO A 140 8.80 13.94 -6.44
N HIS A 141 8.81 15.08 -7.15
CA HIS A 141 9.46 16.31 -6.69
C HIS A 141 8.50 17.30 -6.00
N LEU A 142 7.19 17.04 -6.01
CA LEU A 142 6.17 17.92 -5.45
C LEU A 142 6.14 19.32 -6.13
N ASP A 143 6.53 19.39 -7.39
CA ASP A 143 6.68 20.63 -8.17
C ASP A 143 5.71 20.75 -9.36
N GLY A 144 4.81 19.76 -9.53
CA GLY A 144 3.87 19.69 -10.63
C GLY A 144 4.50 19.34 -11.98
N SER A 145 5.76 18.90 -12.02
CA SER A 145 6.46 18.49 -13.25
C SER A 145 5.95 17.16 -13.82
N PHE A 146 5.29 16.35 -13.00
CA PHE A 146 4.75 15.03 -13.37
C PHE A 146 5.77 14.14 -14.10
N ARG A 147 6.97 14.03 -13.52
CA ARG A 147 8.05 13.16 -14.03
C ARG A 147 7.79 11.69 -13.69
N MET A 148 6.72 11.12 -14.27
CA MET A 148 6.23 9.78 -13.92
C MET A 148 7.26 8.69 -14.17
N ASN A 149 8.07 8.78 -15.24
CA ASN A 149 9.13 7.80 -15.50
C ASN A 149 10.19 7.75 -14.38
N GLU A 150 10.52 8.92 -13.81
CA GLU A 150 11.39 9.02 -12.66
C GLU A 150 10.70 8.52 -11.40
N GLY A 151 9.43 8.91 -11.19
CA GLY A 151 8.63 8.43 -10.07
C GLY A 151 8.49 6.91 -10.01
N LEU A 152 8.34 6.24 -11.15
CA LEU A 152 8.31 4.76 -11.24
C LEU A 152 9.66 4.14 -10.84
N ARG A 153 10.79 4.73 -11.28
CA ARG A 153 12.13 4.27 -10.88
C ARG A 153 12.34 4.43 -9.37
N LEU A 154 12.01 5.59 -8.83
CA LEU A 154 12.16 5.89 -7.41
C LEU A 154 11.28 4.99 -6.54
N ALA A 155 10.04 4.74 -6.96
CA ALA A 155 9.13 3.85 -6.25
C ALA A 155 9.63 2.39 -6.25
N ARG A 156 10.09 1.88 -7.42
CA ARG A 156 10.66 0.54 -7.51
C ARG A 156 11.95 0.40 -6.72
N GLN A 157 12.85 1.42 -6.79
CA GLN A 157 14.09 1.42 -6.00
C GLN A 157 13.80 1.36 -4.50
N LEU A 158 12.85 2.16 -3.99
CA LEU A 158 12.47 2.11 -2.58
C LEU A 158 11.95 0.72 -2.17
N LEU A 159 11.15 0.07 -3.00
CA LEU A 159 10.67 -1.29 -2.73
C LEU A 159 11.81 -2.32 -2.69
N LEU A 160 12.78 -2.18 -3.58
CA LEU A 160 14.00 -3.01 -3.57
C LEU A 160 14.78 -2.81 -2.26
N ASP A 161 14.97 -1.55 -1.84
CA ASP A 161 15.72 -1.22 -0.62
C ASP A 161 14.98 -1.71 0.65
N VAL A 162 13.67 -1.57 0.71
CA VAL A 162 12.83 -2.07 1.82
C VAL A 162 12.89 -3.60 1.89
N THR A 163 12.75 -4.29 0.76
CA THR A 163 12.80 -5.76 0.73
C THR A 163 14.21 -6.29 0.97
N ALA A 164 15.26 -5.54 0.60
CA ALA A 164 16.65 -5.89 0.93
C ALA A 164 16.93 -5.85 2.45
N LEU A 165 16.19 -5.04 3.23
CA LEU A 165 16.21 -5.11 4.70
C LEU A 165 15.51 -6.37 5.26
N GLY A 166 14.87 -7.17 4.42
CA GLY A 166 14.03 -8.29 4.83
C GLY A 166 12.61 -7.88 5.24
N LEU A 167 12.17 -6.64 4.99
CA LEU A 167 10.87 -6.13 5.36
C LEU A 167 9.88 -6.23 4.17
N PRO A 168 8.77 -6.97 4.28
CA PRO A 168 7.78 -7.02 3.22
C PRO A 168 7.02 -5.70 3.10
N ALA A 169 6.65 -5.32 1.87
CA ALA A 169 5.95 -4.09 1.56
C ALA A 169 4.49 -4.33 1.15
N GLY A 170 3.59 -3.42 1.57
CA GLY A 170 2.19 -3.37 1.17
C GLY A 170 1.84 -2.01 0.57
N THR A 171 1.00 -1.99 -0.48
CA THR A 171 0.61 -0.75 -1.16
C THR A 171 -0.88 -0.71 -1.46
N GLU A 172 -1.41 0.48 -1.82
CA GLU A 172 -2.72 0.62 -2.45
C GLU A 172 -2.53 0.66 -3.97
N PHE A 173 -3.28 -0.18 -4.68
CA PHE A 173 -3.33 -0.14 -6.14
C PHE A 173 -4.45 0.82 -6.57
N LEU A 174 -4.07 2.02 -6.98
CA LEU A 174 -4.99 3.05 -7.43
C LEU A 174 -5.02 3.15 -8.96
N ASP A 175 -3.86 3.29 -9.60
CA ASP A 175 -3.72 3.25 -11.04
C ASP A 175 -3.70 1.78 -11.53
N LEU A 176 -4.27 1.54 -12.71
CA LEU A 176 -4.36 0.18 -13.27
C LEU A 176 -3.08 -0.27 -13.98
N LEU A 177 -2.15 0.66 -14.27
CA LEU A 177 -0.89 0.37 -14.95
C LEU A 177 0.28 0.22 -13.97
N SER A 178 0.29 0.97 -12.86
CA SER A 178 1.36 0.94 -11.85
C SER A 178 1.69 -0.47 -11.35
N PRO A 179 0.73 -1.42 -11.20
CA PRO A 179 1.05 -2.79 -10.82
C PRO A 179 2.04 -3.49 -11.74
N GLN A 180 2.06 -3.16 -13.03
CA GLN A 180 3.00 -3.77 -13.98
C GLN A 180 4.47 -3.45 -13.67
N TYR A 181 4.73 -2.37 -12.94
CA TYR A 181 6.07 -1.89 -12.60
C TYR A 181 6.56 -2.35 -11.22
N ILE A 182 5.64 -2.64 -10.29
CA ILE A 182 6.00 -2.81 -8.87
C ILE A 182 5.40 -4.06 -8.20
N SER A 183 4.42 -4.74 -8.80
CA SER A 183 3.68 -5.81 -8.10
C SER A 183 4.55 -7.03 -7.74
N ASP A 184 5.66 -7.26 -8.41
CA ASP A 184 6.64 -8.30 -8.08
C ASP A 184 7.35 -8.06 -6.73
N LEU A 185 7.34 -6.83 -6.22
CA LEU A 185 7.91 -6.41 -4.93
C LEU A 185 6.87 -6.20 -3.83
N ILE A 186 5.59 -6.42 -4.12
CA ILE A 186 4.49 -6.19 -3.18
C ILE A 186 4.02 -7.51 -2.55
N ALA A 187 4.04 -7.56 -1.22
CA ALA A 187 3.57 -8.71 -0.46
C ALA A 187 2.06 -8.66 -0.14
N TRP A 188 1.48 -7.46 -0.04
CA TRP A 188 0.07 -7.24 0.26
C TRP A 188 -0.45 -5.98 -0.47
N GLY A 189 -1.66 -6.04 -0.98
CA GLY A 189 -2.31 -4.93 -1.68
C GLY A 189 -3.61 -4.48 -1.04
N ALA A 190 -3.98 -3.21 -1.22
CA ALA A 190 -5.29 -2.69 -0.87
C ALA A 190 -6.00 -2.09 -2.09
N ILE A 191 -7.34 -2.20 -2.08
CA ILE A 191 -8.23 -1.39 -2.92
C ILE A 191 -8.95 -0.41 -1.99
N GLY A 192 -8.82 0.88 -2.26
CA GLY A 192 -9.36 1.95 -1.44
C GLY A 192 -10.89 2.04 -1.49
N ALA A 193 -11.49 2.69 -0.49
CA ALA A 193 -12.95 2.83 -0.39
C ALA A 193 -13.60 3.52 -1.60
N ARG A 194 -12.87 4.40 -2.31
CA ARG A 194 -13.38 5.09 -3.51
C ARG A 194 -13.34 4.22 -4.77
N THR A 195 -12.55 3.15 -4.76
CA THR A 195 -12.31 2.26 -5.91
C THR A 195 -12.84 0.85 -5.70
N THR A 196 -13.31 0.50 -4.51
CA THR A 196 -13.91 -0.82 -4.20
C THR A 196 -15.14 -1.14 -5.08
N GLU A 197 -15.91 -0.14 -5.52
CA GLU A 197 -17.02 -0.31 -6.45
C GLU A 197 -16.58 -0.50 -7.91
N SER A 198 -15.37 -0.11 -8.26
CA SER A 198 -14.87 -0.14 -9.63
C SER A 198 -14.69 -1.57 -10.13
N GLN A 199 -15.38 -1.91 -11.22
CA GLN A 199 -15.21 -3.19 -11.91
C GLN A 199 -13.75 -3.43 -12.29
N SER A 200 -13.06 -2.43 -12.83
CA SER A 200 -11.67 -2.56 -13.27
C SER A 200 -10.72 -2.89 -12.11
N HIS A 201 -10.93 -2.33 -10.91
CA HIS A 201 -10.12 -2.66 -9.74
C HIS A 201 -10.41 -4.06 -9.19
N ARG A 202 -11.67 -4.54 -9.27
CA ARG A 202 -12.02 -5.92 -8.91
C ARG A 202 -11.40 -6.93 -9.87
N GLN A 203 -11.41 -6.63 -11.17
CA GLN A 203 -10.73 -7.42 -12.20
C GLN A 203 -9.21 -7.42 -12.01
N LEU A 204 -8.61 -6.25 -11.75
CA LEU A 204 -7.18 -6.15 -11.42
C LEU A 204 -6.85 -7.06 -10.23
N ALA A 205 -7.58 -6.95 -9.12
CA ALA A 205 -7.34 -7.74 -7.91
C ALA A 205 -7.41 -9.25 -8.16
N SER A 206 -8.27 -9.71 -9.08
CA SER A 206 -8.38 -11.13 -9.45
C SER A 206 -7.13 -11.71 -10.08
N GLY A 207 -6.24 -10.86 -10.61
CA GLY A 207 -5.00 -11.24 -11.27
C GLY A 207 -3.73 -10.90 -10.49
N LEU A 208 -3.83 -10.17 -9.37
CA LEU A 208 -2.68 -9.84 -8.54
C LEU A 208 -2.15 -11.09 -7.81
N SER A 209 -0.83 -11.21 -7.75
CA SER A 209 -0.14 -12.34 -7.12
C SER A 209 0.02 -12.20 -5.59
N CYS A 210 -0.57 -11.17 -4.99
CA CYS A 210 -0.56 -10.93 -3.55
C CYS A 210 -1.98 -10.95 -2.97
N PRO A 211 -2.14 -11.20 -1.66
CA PRO A 211 -3.40 -10.95 -0.96
C PRO A 211 -3.84 -9.49 -1.10
N VAL A 212 -5.17 -9.28 -1.25
CA VAL A 212 -5.75 -7.95 -1.50
C VAL A 212 -6.91 -7.66 -0.54
N GLY A 213 -6.79 -6.58 0.23
CA GLY A 213 -7.84 -6.08 1.09
C GLY A 213 -8.72 -5.04 0.39
N PHE A 214 -10.04 -5.24 0.43
CA PHE A 214 -11.03 -4.27 -0.06
C PHE A 214 -11.61 -3.46 1.10
N LYS A 215 -11.42 -2.13 1.09
CA LYS A 215 -12.01 -1.25 2.09
C LYS A 215 -13.52 -1.14 1.87
N ASN A 216 -14.31 -1.16 2.95
CA ASN A 216 -15.74 -0.85 2.88
C ASN A 216 -15.96 0.56 2.30
N GLY A 217 -17.15 0.81 1.77
CA GLY A 217 -17.53 2.09 1.17
C GLY A 217 -17.31 3.28 2.10
N THR A 218 -17.17 4.47 1.53
CA THR A 218 -16.96 5.71 2.32
C THR A 218 -18.13 6.05 3.23
N ASP A 219 -19.31 5.54 2.96
CA ASP A 219 -20.54 5.62 3.78
C ASP A 219 -20.61 4.58 4.91
N GLY A 220 -19.69 3.58 4.91
CA GLY A 220 -19.65 2.47 5.83
C GLY A 220 -20.24 1.16 5.29
N ALA A 221 -20.73 1.14 4.05
CA ALA A 221 -21.38 -0.03 3.47
C ALA A 221 -20.40 -1.21 3.32
N ILE A 222 -20.63 -2.29 4.08
CA ILE A 222 -19.83 -3.53 4.07
C ILE A 222 -20.13 -4.35 2.80
N LYS A 223 -21.40 -4.37 2.36
CA LYS A 223 -21.86 -5.16 1.21
C LYS A 223 -21.01 -4.89 -0.04
N ILE A 224 -20.64 -3.63 -0.29
CA ILE A 224 -19.84 -3.23 -1.45
C ILE A 224 -18.49 -3.95 -1.47
N ALA A 225 -17.83 -4.05 -0.31
CA ALA A 225 -16.54 -4.73 -0.21
C ALA A 225 -16.71 -6.27 -0.24
N ALA A 226 -17.78 -6.83 0.34
CA ALA A 226 -18.08 -8.25 0.22
C ALA A 226 -18.33 -8.65 -1.25
N ASP A 227 -19.12 -7.86 -2.00
CA ASP A 227 -19.33 -8.05 -3.43
C ASP A 227 -18.00 -7.93 -4.22
N ALA A 228 -17.11 -7.03 -3.81
CA ALA A 228 -15.79 -6.86 -4.43
C ALA A 228 -14.88 -8.08 -4.20
N VAL A 229 -14.86 -8.63 -2.98
CA VAL A 229 -14.15 -9.87 -2.65
C VAL A 229 -14.67 -11.02 -3.47
N LEU A 230 -16.00 -11.21 -3.56
CA LEU A 230 -16.62 -12.25 -4.38
C LEU A 230 -16.22 -12.10 -5.86
N ALA A 231 -16.30 -10.88 -6.40
CA ALA A 231 -15.92 -10.62 -7.78
C ALA A 231 -14.43 -10.94 -8.02
N ALA A 232 -13.52 -10.47 -7.14
CA ALA A 232 -12.10 -10.69 -7.31
C ALA A 232 -11.66 -12.17 -7.13
N ARG A 233 -12.44 -12.98 -6.44
CA ARG A 233 -12.23 -14.44 -6.34
C ARG A 233 -12.59 -15.20 -7.62
N ALA A 234 -13.40 -14.61 -8.49
CA ALA A 234 -13.76 -15.20 -9.77
C ALA A 234 -12.68 -14.95 -10.84
N SER A 235 -12.69 -15.80 -11.88
CA SER A 235 -11.88 -15.56 -13.08
C SER A 235 -12.49 -14.44 -13.93
N HIS A 236 -11.62 -13.65 -14.57
CA HIS A 236 -12.01 -12.52 -15.42
C HIS A 236 -11.18 -12.49 -16.70
N ALA A 237 -11.75 -11.87 -17.75
CA ALA A 237 -11.04 -11.43 -18.93
C ALA A 237 -11.23 -9.90 -19.08
N PHE A 238 -10.12 -9.14 -19.19
CA PHE A 238 -10.15 -7.69 -19.30
C PHE A 238 -8.96 -7.13 -20.06
N MET A 239 -9.09 -5.88 -20.52
CA MET A 239 -8.01 -5.18 -21.21
C MET A 239 -6.97 -4.65 -20.21
N GLY A 240 -5.70 -4.86 -20.50
CA GLY A 240 -4.59 -4.38 -19.69
C GLY A 240 -3.33 -4.16 -20.54
N MET A 241 -2.25 -3.78 -19.87
CA MET A 241 -0.95 -3.55 -20.49
C MET A 241 0.05 -4.65 -20.06
N THR A 242 0.71 -5.26 -21.02
CA THR A 242 1.78 -6.26 -20.76
C THR A 242 3.05 -5.61 -20.22
N LYS A 243 4.01 -6.44 -19.74
CA LYS A 243 5.35 -5.97 -19.35
C LYS A 243 6.10 -5.27 -20.50
N MET A 244 5.77 -5.58 -21.75
CA MET A 244 6.34 -4.90 -22.94
C MET A 244 5.69 -3.55 -23.25
N GLY A 245 4.67 -3.13 -22.47
CA GLY A 245 3.97 -1.87 -22.72
C GLY A 245 2.89 -1.96 -23.81
N LEU A 246 2.49 -3.17 -24.20
CA LEU A 246 1.49 -3.40 -25.24
C LEU A 246 0.14 -3.71 -24.63
N ALA A 247 -0.94 -3.18 -25.24
CA ALA A 247 -2.29 -3.55 -24.87
C ALA A 247 -2.54 -5.05 -25.12
N ALA A 248 -3.23 -5.72 -24.20
CA ALA A 248 -3.55 -7.14 -24.29
C ALA A 248 -4.84 -7.48 -23.54
N ILE A 249 -5.39 -8.67 -23.80
CA ILE A 249 -6.43 -9.27 -22.99
C ILE A 249 -5.73 -10.11 -21.92
N PHE A 250 -6.08 -9.82 -20.64
CA PHE A 250 -5.65 -10.61 -19.49
C PHE A 250 -6.76 -11.56 -19.09
N GLU A 251 -6.43 -12.84 -18.93
CA GLU A 251 -7.30 -13.85 -18.35
C GLU A 251 -6.75 -14.24 -16.99
N THR A 252 -7.57 -14.11 -15.94
CA THR A 252 -7.19 -14.37 -14.55
C THR A 252 -7.84 -15.63 -14.01
N ARG A 253 -7.29 -16.15 -12.91
CA ARG A 253 -7.83 -17.34 -12.21
C ARG A 253 -8.74 -16.96 -11.03
N GLY A 254 -8.74 -15.69 -10.64
CA GLY A 254 -9.28 -15.24 -9.36
C GLY A 254 -8.22 -15.22 -8.26
N ASN A 255 -8.53 -14.52 -7.17
CA ASN A 255 -7.64 -14.33 -6.02
C ASN A 255 -8.39 -14.70 -4.72
N ASP A 256 -8.12 -15.88 -4.19
CA ASP A 256 -8.77 -16.41 -2.98
C ASP A 256 -8.30 -15.71 -1.69
N ASP A 257 -7.22 -14.93 -1.73
CA ASP A 257 -6.68 -14.18 -0.60
C ASP A 257 -7.28 -12.77 -0.48
N CYS A 258 -8.36 -12.47 -1.23
CA CYS A 258 -9.10 -11.23 -1.07
C CYS A 258 -9.92 -11.23 0.23
N HIS A 259 -9.90 -10.09 0.95
CA HIS A 259 -10.53 -9.93 2.25
C HIS A 259 -11.11 -8.53 2.47
N LEU A 260 -11.95 -8.38 3.51
CA LEU A 260 -12.57 -7.12 3.90
C LEU A 260 -11.64 -6.29 4.78
N ILE A 261 -11.62 -4.96 4.59
CA ILE A 261 -11.03 -3.98 5.51
C ILE A 261 -12.12 -3.04 6.03
N LEU A 262 -12.33 -3.02 7.35
CA LEU A 262 -13.20 -2.06 8.03
C LEU A 262 -12.44 -0.74 8.23
N ARG A 263 -12.90 0.35 7.62
CA ARG A 263 -12.25 1.67 7.67
C ARG A 263 -13.16 2.78 8.25
N GLY A 264 -14.31 2.38 8.80
CA GLY A 264 -15.36 3.30 9.20
C GLY A 264 -16.18 3.84 8.03
N GLY A 265 -17.13 4.68 8.35
CA GLY A 265 -18.03 5.33 7.40
C GLY A 265 -18.58 6.63 8.00
N LYS A 266 -19.90 6.78 8.08
CA LYS A 266 -20.54 7.86 8.83
C LYS A 266 -20.21 7.79 10.32
N THR A 267 -20.02 6.56 10.81
CA THR A 267 -19.56 6.23 12.16
C THR A 267 -18.36 5.29 12.10
N PRO A 268 -17.52 5.19 13.13
CA PRO A 268 -16.53 4.13 13.27
C PRO A 268 -17.18 2.74 13.20
N ASN A 269 -16.43 1.72 12.78
CA ASN A 269 -16.90 0.33 12.67
C ASN A 269 -15.84 -0.71 13.10
N TYR A 270 -15.07 -0.38 14.14
CA TYR A 270 -14.02 -1.23 14.70
C TYR A 270 -14.43 -1.98 15.97
N ASP A 271 -15.53 -1.58 16.62
CA ASP A 271 -16.01 -2.19 17.84
C ASP A 271 -16.54 -3.61 17.63
N ALA A 272 -16.66 -4.39 18.71
CA ALA A 272 -17.06 -5.80 18.66
C ALA A 272 -18.40 -6.04 17.98
N ALA A 273 -19.37 -5.14 18.11
CA ALA A 273 -20.67 -5.26 17.45
C ALA A 273 -20.53 -5.05 15.93
N SER A 274 -19.70 -4.10 15.51
CA SER A 274 -19.39 -3.86 14.09
C SER A 274 -18.63 -5.02 13.47
N VAL A 275 -17.67 -5.61 14.19
CA VAL A 275 -16.93 -6.82 13.76
C VAL A 275 -17.89 -8.00 13.59
N GLU A 276 -18.79 -8.22 14.55
CA GLU A 276 -19.82 -9.28 14.46
C GLU A 276 -20.73 -9.05 13.25
N ALA A 277 -21.22 -7.83 13.04
CA ALA A 277 -22.08 -7.51 11.91
C ALA A 277 -21.37 -7.73 10.56
N ALA A 278 -20.07 -7.39 10.48
CA ALA A 278 -19.25 -7.62 9.29
C ALA A 278 -19.04 -9.10 9.04
N ALA A 279 -18.72 -9.90 10.07
CA ALA A 279 -18.55 -11.33 9.97
C ALA A 279 -19.85 -12.03 9.51
N LEU A 280 -21.00 -11.64 10.06
CA LEU A 280 -22.30 -12.15 9.61
C LEU A 280 -22.60 -11.82 8.15
N ALA A 281 -22.26 -10.61 7.70
CA ALA A 281 -22.43 -10.21 6.30
C ALA A 281 -21.51 -11.02 5.36
N LEU A 282 -20.26 -11.26 5.74
CA LEU A 282 -19.33 -12.10 5.01
C LEU A 282 -19.81 -13.55 4.93
N ARG A 283 -20.24 -14.13 6.06
CA ARG A 283 -20.81 -15.48 6.12
C ARG A 283 -22.04 -15.62 5.24
N ALA A 284 -22.95 -14.64 5.27
CA ALA A 284 -24.15 -14.63 4.42
C ALA A 284 -23.81 -14.56 2.92
N ALA A 285 -22.67 -13.98 2.57
CA ALA A 285 -22.13 -13.94 1.21
C ALA A 285 -21.31 -15.20 0.82
N GLY A 286 -21.18 -16.20 1.71
CA GLY A 286 -20.36 -17.40 1.48
C GLY A 286 -18.85 -17.10 1.52
N LEU A 287 -18.45 -16.04 2.20
CA LEU A 287 -17.05 -15.63 2.39
C LEU A 287 -16.55 -16.04 3.78
N ARG A 288 -15.23 -16.07 3.94
CA ARG A 288 -14.58 -16.21 5.24
C ARG A 288 -14.86 -14.98 6.10
N GLU A 289 -14.90 -15.18 7.41
CA GLU A 289 -15.24 -14.14 8.39
C GLU A 289 -14.01 -13.30 8.82
N GLU A 290 -12.81 -13.74 8.41
CA GLU A 290 -11.57 -13.03 8.69
C GLU A 290 -11.54 -11.67 8.00
N LEU A 291 -11.23 -10.64 8.76
CA LEU A 291 -11.22 -9.26 8.30
C LEU A 291 -10.05 -8.47 8.88
N MET A 292 -9.78 -7.33 8.27
CA MET A 292 -8.79 -6.36 8.75
C MET A 292 -9.51 -5.11 9.26
N ILE A 293 -8.92 -4.44 10.27
CA ILE A 293 -9.41 -3.16 10.80
C ILE A 293 -8.38 -2.07 10.54
N ASP A 294 -8.77 -1.04 9.80
CA ASP A 294 -7.99 0.17 9.59
C ASP A 294 -8.24 1.14 10.75
N PHE A 295 -7.23 1.43 11.55
CA PHE A 295 -7.33 2.31 12.73
C PHE A 295 -7.47 3.78 12.38
N SER A 296 -7.05 4.16 11.17
CA SER A 296 -7.13 5.52 10.65
C SER A 296 -8.51 5.85 10.03
N HIS A 297 -8.55 6.87 9.21
CA HIS A 297 -9.71 7.28 8.41
C HIS A 297 -10.95 7.61 9.26
N ALA A 298 -12.11 7.00 8.97
CA ALA A 298 -13.32 7.29 9.72
C ALA A 298 -13.36 6.57 11.08
N ASN A 299 -12.60 5.48 11.26
CA ASN A 299 -12.47 4.82 12.55
C ASN A 299 -11.84 5.72 13.61
N SER A 300 -10.84 6.52 13.25
CA SER A 300 -10.28 7.56 14.15
C SER A 300 -11.00 8.90 14.04
N SER A 301 -12.09 9.01 13.27
CA SER A 301 -12.77 10.27 12.97
C SER A 301 -11.80 11.32 12.38
N LYS A 302 -10.79 10.87 11.61
CA LYS A 302 -9.69 11.66 11.01
C LYS A 302 -8.80 12.39 12.04
N LYS A 303 -8.84 11.99 13.31
CA LYS A 303 -7.93 12.45 14.37
C LYS A 303 -6.90 11.34 14.59
N PHE A 304 -5.66 11.56 14.15
CA PHE A 304 -4.65 10.50 14.11
C PHE A 304 -4.35 9.90 15.49
N GLU A 305 -4.41 10.70 16.56
CA GLU A 305 -4.19 10.24 17.94
C GLU A 305 -5.20 9.17 18.36
N ARG A 306 -6.42 9.23 17.82
CA ARG A 306 -7.47 8.25 18.13
C ARG A 306 -7.19 6.86 17.55
N GLN A 307 -6.20 6.70 16.66
CA GLN A 307 -5.75 5.37 16.26
C GLN A 307 -5.27 4.54 17.47
N ILE A 308 -4.78 5.19 18.54
CA ILE A 308 -4.37 4.51 19.77
C ILE A 308 -5.60 3.96 20.52
N GLU A 309 -6.68 4.76 20.61
CA GLU A 309 -7.95 4.32 21.23
C GLU A 309 -8.55 3.14 20.47
N VAL A 310 -8.61 3.25 19.13
CA VAL A 310 -9.07 2.18 18.24
C VAL A 310 -8.22 0.92 18.43
N GLY A 311 -6.91 1.08 18.47
CA GLY A 311 -5.98 -0.06 18.59
C GLY A 311 -6.10 -0.77 19.96
N ARG A 312 -6.36 -0.03 21.04
CA ARG A 312 -6.58 -0.62 22.37
C ARG A 312 -7.90 -1.37 22.46
N ASP A 313 -8.96 -0.84 21.87
CA ASP A 313 -10.24 -1.56 21.77
C ASP A 313 -10.05 -2.88 21.01
N VAL A 314 -9.44 -2.82 19.81
CA VAL A 314 -9.15 -4.00 18.98
C VAL A 314 -8.22 -4.99 19.69
N ALA A 315 -7.19 -4.52 20.42
CA ALA A 315 -6.34 -5.37 21.25
C ALA A 315 -7.15 -6.08 22.33
N GLY A 316 -8.12 -5.38 22.97
CA GLY A 316 -9.04 -5.96 23.92
C GLY A 316 -9.91 -7.07 23.33
N GLN A 317 -10.45 -6.88 22.11
CA GLN A 317 -11.22 -7.89 21.38
C GLN A 317 -10.37 -9.13 21.07
N ILE A 318 -9.14 -8.94 20.54
CA ILE A 318 -8.19 -10.00 20.25
C ILE A 318 -7.85 -10.79 21.54
N ALA A 319 -7.47 -10.08 22.62
CA ALA A 319 -7.20 -10.67 23.93
C ALA A 319 -8.43 -11.38 24.52
N GLY A 320 -9.64 -10.92 24.17
CA GLY A 320 -10.93 -11.54 24.49
C GLY A 320 -11.15 -12.89 23.81
N GLY A 321 -10.41 -13.20 22.74
CA GLY A 321 -10.48 -14.46 22.00
C GLY A 321 -11.00 -14.32 20.58
N ASP A 322 -11.32 -13.10 20.09
CA ASP A 322 -11.81 -12.93 18.72
C ASP A 322 -10.69 -13.24 17.71
N ALA A 323 -10.87 -14.30 16.94
CA ALA A 323 -9.94 -14.77 15.92
C ALA A 323 -10.26 -14.24 14.51
N ARG A 324 -11.42 -13.59 14.33
CA ARG A 324 -11.85 -13.05 13.04
C ARG A 324 -11.08 -11.80 12.66
N ILE A 325 -10.51 -11.10 13.64
CA ILE A 325 -9.61 -9.98 13.39
C ILE A 325 -8.25 -10.55 12.98
N ALA A 326 -8.10 -10.79 11.67
CA ALA A 326 -6.89 -11.35 11.07
C ALA A 326 -5.79 -10.30 10.87
N GLY A 327 -6.17 -9.01 10.76
CA GLY A 327 -5.19 -7.96 10.54
C GLY A 327 -5.65 -6.58 10.97
N VAL A 328 -4.66 -5.67 11.04
CA VAL A 328 -4.86 -4.25 11.35
C VAL A 328 -4.02 -3.38 10.41
N MET A 329 -4.50 -2.14 10.18
CA MET A 329 -3.76 -1.14 9.42
C MET A 329 -3.57 0.12 10.26
N ILE A 330 -2.35 0.67 10.24
CA ILE A 330 -1.96 1.83 11.06
C ILE A 330 -1.25 2.85 10.18
N GLU A 331 -1.72 4.10 10.17
CA GLU A 331 -1.01 5.22 9.55
C GLU A 331 -0.02 5.83 10.55
N SER A 332 1.27 5.65 10.27
CA SER A 332 2.38 6.00 11.13
C SER A 332 3.56 6.56 10.34
N HIS A 333 4.26 7.54 10.89
CA HIS A 333 5.49 8.08 10.33
C HIS A 333 6.54 8.30 11.45
N LEU A 334 7.71 8.84 11.11
CA LEU A 334 8.75 9.15 12.10
C LEU A 334 8.26 10.15 13.15
N GLN A 335 7.56 11.20 12.70
CA GLN A 335 6.97 12.25 13.54
C GLN A 335 5.45 12.26 13.43
N PRO A 336 4.72 12.66 14.48
CA PRO A 336 3.26 12.69 14.47
C PRO A 336 2.71 13.86 13.66
N GLY A 337 1.45 13.70 13.20
CA GLY A 337 0.69 14.77 12.56
C GLY A 337 0.83 14.81 11.05
N ARG A 338 0.57 16.00 10.49
CA ARG A 338 0.67 16.30 9.06
C ARG A 338 1.15 17.73 8.83
N GLN A 339 1.63 17.98 7.63
CA GLN A 339 1.97 19.30 7.12
C GLN A 339 1.42 19.48 5.70
N ASP A 340 1.28 20.71 5.28
CA ASP A 340 0.96 21.07 3.91
C ASP A 340 2.18 21.76 3.27
N LEU A 341 2.38 21.55 1.98
CA LEU A 341 3.33 22.32 1.20
C LEU A 341 2.64 23.64 0.81
N GLY A 342 3.10 24.76 1.39
CA GLY A 342 2.54 26.09 1.14
C GLY A 342 2.91 26.62 -0.24
N ALA A 343 2.19 27.65 -0.69
CA ALA A 343 2.49 28.32 -1.94
C ALA A 343 3.92 28.90 -1.93
N GLY A 344 4.70 28.59 -2.95
CA GLY A 344 6.11 29.01 -3.06
C GLY A 344 7.12 28.20 -2.24
N GLN A 345 6.66 27.22 -1.48
CA GLN A 345 7.53 26.26 -0.81
C GLN A 345 7.91 25.11 -1.76
N THR A 346 9.03 24.47 -1.43
CA THR A 346 9.57 23.30 -2.13
C THR A 346 9.62 22.09 -1.20
N LYS A 347 9.95 20.94 -1.74
CA LYS A 347 10.18 19.72 -0.93
C LYS A 347 11.21 19.94 0.19
N ALA A 348 12.20 20.83 -0.01
CA ALA A 348 13.23 21.12 0.98
C ALA A 348 12.73 21.89 2.22
N ASP A 349 11.56 22.53 2.12
CA ASP A 349 10.95 23.29 3.21
C ASP A 349 10.08 22.40 4.13
N LEU A 350 9.88 21.12 3.77
CA LEU A 350 9.10 20.18 4.56
C LEU A 350 9.85 19.74 5.82
N LEU A 351 9.12 19.63 6.92
CA LEU A 351 9.62 19.05 8.16
C LEU A 351 9.89 17.55 7.96
N PRO A 352 11.10 17.05 8.26
CA PRO A 352 11.43 15.65 8.08
C PRO A 352 10.55 14.73 8.93
N GLY A 353 10.07 13.64 8.34
CA GLY A 353 9.30 12.61 9.04
C GLY A 353 7.84 12.94 9.31
N VAL A 354 7.33 14.08 8.86
CA VAL A 354 5.92 14.49 8.99
C VAL A 354 5.17 14.23 7.69
N SER A 355 3.99 13.61 7.79
CA SER A 355 3.15 13.30 6.62
C SER A 355 2.71 14.56 5.86
N ILE A 356 2.66 14.49 4.53
CA ILE A 356 2.12 15.53 3.64
C ILE A 356 0.70 15.22 3.13
N THR A 357 0.11 14.15 3.61
CA THR A 357 -1.27 13.74 3.27
C THR A 357 -2.10 13.64 4.55
N ASP A 358 -2.66 12.48 4.92
CA ASP A 358 -3.39 12.37 6.17
C ASP A 358 -2.41 12.31 7.36
N ALA A 359 -2.85 12.83 8.50
CA ALA A 359 -2.03 12.87 9.71
C ALA A 359 -1.76 11.45 10.25
N CYS A 360 -0.51 11.19 10.64
CA CYS A 360 -0.01 9.90 11.10
C CYS A 360 0.32 9.92 12.60
N LEU A 361 0.31 8.75 13.24
CA LEU A 361 1.00 8.55 14.52
C LEU A 361 2.50 8.77 14.32
N GLY A 362 3.21 9.25 15.34
CA GLY A 362 4.66 9.23 15.38
C GLY A 362 5.18 7.85 15.79
N TRP A 363 6.47 7.59 15.52
CA TRP A 363 7.10 6.31 15.90
C TRP A 363 6.97 6.01 17.41
N SER A 364 7.19 7.01 18.26
CA SER A 364 7.07 6.89 19.72
C SER A 364 5.68 6.48 20.21
N GLN A 365 4.65 6.66 19.39
CA GLN A 365 3.28 6.22 19.67
C GLN A 365 2.98 4.85 19.03
N THR A 366 3.60 4.56 17.89
CA THR A 366 3.37 3.34 17.11
C THR A 366 4.03 2.12 17.74
N GLU A 367 5.27 2.24 18.18
CA GLU A 367 6.00 1.14 18.80
C GLU A 367 5.27 0.55 20.03
N PRO A 368 4.84 1.36 21.04
CA PRO A 368 4.06 0.83 22.16
C PRO A 368 2.75 0.17 21.74
N LEU A 369 2.06 0.71 20.73
CA LEU A 369 0.81 0.16 20.22
C LEU A 369 1.02 -1.23 19.59
N LEU A 370 2.08 -1.42 18.79
CA LEU A 370 2.41 -2.74 18.23
C LEU A 370 2.78 -3.76 19.33
N ARG A 371 3.47 -3.34 20.38
CA ARG A 371 3.75 -4.18 21.55
C ARG A 371 2.49 -4.59 22.29
N GLU A 372 1.53 -3.69 22.42
CA GLU A 372 0.21 -3.95 23.03
C GLU A 372 -0.58 -4.97 22.20
N LEU A 373 -0.58 -4.85 20.87
CA LEU A 373 -1.19 -5.83 19.97
C LEU A 373 -0.53 -7.22 20.06
N ALA A 374 0.80 -7.28 20.13
CA ALA A 374 1.52 -8.54 20.33
C ALA A 374 1.15 -9.21 21.66
N ALA A 375 1.03 -8.43 22.74
CA ALA A 375 0.58 -8.95 24.04
C ALA A 375 -0.86 -9.47 23.97
N ALA A 376 -1.73 -8.84 23.20
CA ALA A 376 -3.10 -9.30 23.00
C ALA A 376 -3.15 -10.65 22.27
N VAL A 377 -2.30 -10.85 21.24
CA VAL A 377 -2.16 -12.16 20.56
C VAL A 377 -1.69 -13.25 21.52
N ARG A 378 -0.68 -12.98 22.34
CA ARG A 378 -0.22 -13.94 23.37
C ARG A 378 -1.34 -14.29 24.35
N THR A 379 -2.14 -13.30 24.79
CA THR A 379 -3.28 -13.54 25.68
C THR A 379 -4.35 -14.39 25.00
N ARG A 380 -4.64 -14.16 23.72
CA ARG A 380 -5.56 -14.99 22.94
C ARG A 380 -5.10 -16.45 22.89
N ARG A 381 -3.81 -16.70 22.64
CA ARG A 381 -3.22 -18.05 22.61
C ARG A 381 -3.35 -18.77 23.95
N ALA A 382 -3.04 -18.06 25.04
CA ALA A 382 -3.13 -18.65 26.40
C ALA A 382 -4.58 -19.10 26.74
N LYS A 383 -5.60 -18.38 26.26
CA LYS A 383 -7.01 -18.77 26.46
C LYS A 383 -7.44 -19.99 25.62
N ARG A 384 -6.80 -20.24 24.47
CA ARG A 384 -7.10 -21.41 23.63
C ARG A 384 -6.53 -22.70 24.16
N THR A 385 -5.51 -22.60 25.02
CA THR A 385 -4.81 -23.75 25.61
C THR A 385 -5.28 -24.07 27.03
N ALA A 386 -6.10 -23.20 27.66
CA ALA A 386 -6.74 -23.37 28.97
C ALA A 386 -8.14 -23.98 28.83
#